data_df1c6ae63bf5581b10409960aa6d08a8
#
_entry.id   df1c6ae63bf5581b10409960aa6d08a8
#
_cell.length_a   1.000
_cell.length_b   1.000
_cell.length_c   1.000
_cell.angle_alpha   90.00
_cell.angle_beta   90.00
_cell.angle_gamma   90.00
#
_symmetry.space_group_name_H-M   'P 1'
#
loop_
_entity.id
_entity.type
_entity.pdbx_description
1 polymer ?
#
loop_
_entity_poly.entity_id
_entity_poly.type
_entity_poly.pdbx_seq_one_letter_code
_entity_poly.pdbx_strand_id
1 'polypeptide(L)'
;MNATVATSVFGVFMAATVALGLLATRGRRKGNGEGGGLAEWSVGGRSLGTAFIWVLMAGEGYTSFSYLGAAGWGYNYGAPVLYVVAYMSCGYAIGYVVGPMLWAYARKHGLVGITDMVAHRFGRPWLGALVAVLATVFLLPYVQLQITGMGVVVSTISYGAISLNWAYFIAFAVTTGFVVVSGLRGSAWVSVLKDVLVIATLGFLAFYVPLHYFDGYGPFLDRLVTEKSEWLTFPGHGDSGLGQAWFITTSFLNSLTVVIFPTTVAGYLGAKNADVLRRNAMLLPAYNVLLFVPMLLGMAALFVVPGLVGAESNLALFKLVVDSLPAWAVGVIGVAAALSSIVPMAVFMLVIGTMWGRSVLSLVPRLERRQKGAAQVVVVIAGSLALLLTYTAPNTLVRLSLISYEAMAQLLPMVLLGLMWRRLTLLGRRRPPRPCRSRWRPARRPS
;
A
#
# COMPACT_ATOMS: atom_id res chain seq x y z
N MET A 1 -24.73 24.19 5.23
CA MET A 1 -25.27 23.58 3.99
C MET A 1 -24.21 22.81 3.21
N ASN A 2 -23.06 23.39 2.91
CA ASN A 2 -21.98 22.71 2.16
C ASN A 2 -21.45 21.44 2.85
N ALA A 3 -21.21 21.49 4.17
CA ALA A 3 -20.77 20.31 4.95
C ALA A 3 -21.78 19.14 4.86
N THR A 4 -23.07 19.44 4.98
CA THR A 4 -24.12 18.40 4.91
C THR A 4 -24.17 17.75 3.54
N VAL A 5 -24.07 18.53 2.45
CA VAL A 5 -24.07 18.00 1.07
C VAL A 5 -22.84 17.13 0.84
N ALA A 6 -21.62 17.63 1.13
CA ALA A 6 -20.39 16.91 0.93
C ALA A 6 -20.34 15.60 1.75
N THR A 7 -20.70 15.64 3.03
CA THR A 7 -20.72 14.47 3.90
C THR A 7 -21.79 13.48 3.51
N SER A 8 -22.97 13.92 3.03
CA SER A 8 -24.01 13.02 2.55
C SER A 8 -23.59 12.29 1.27
N VAL A 9 -23.03 13.00 0.29
CA VAL A 9 -22.49 12.40 -0.94
C VAL A 9 -21.40 11.40 -0.59
N PHE A 10 -20.45 11.80 0.24
CA PHE A 10 -19.38 10.94 0.72
C PHE A 10 -19.93 9.68 1.42
N GLY A 11 -20.88 9.84 2.35
CA GLY A 11 -21.46 8.75 3.11
C GLY A 11 -22.21 7.74 2.22
N VAL A 12 -23.00 8.21 1.26
CA VAL A 12 -23.74 7.36 0.31
C VAL A 12 -22.78 6.53 -0.54
N PHE A 13 -21.78 7.18 -1.14
CA PHE A 13 -20.77 6.47 -1.96
C PHE A 13 -19.93 5.49 -1.14
N MET A 14 -19.55 5.86 0.08
CA MET A 14 -18.81 4.98 0.98
C MET A 14 -19.65 3.77 1.39
N ALA A 15 -20.91 3.97 1.75
CA ALA A 15 -21.83 2.87 2.07
C ALA A 15 -22.05 1.93 0.88
N ALA A 16 -22.23 2.49 -0.34
CA ALA A 16 -22.35 1.70 -1.57
C ALA A 16 -21.07 0.89 -1.84
N THR A 17 -19.90 1.48 -1.61
CA THR A 17 -18.60 0.82 -1.81
C THR A 17 -18.38 -0.32 -0.81
N VAL A 18 -18.68 -0.10 0.46
CA VAL A 18 -18.62 -1.15 1.49
C VAL A 18 -19.60 -2.27 1.16
N ALA A 19 -20.83 -1.93 0.75
CA ALA A 19 -21.84 -2.92 0.32
C ALA A 19 -21.34 -3.74 -0.88
N LEU A 20 -20.74 -3.10 -1.90
CA LEU A 20 -20.12 -3.78 -3.04
C LEU A 20 -19.06 -4.79 -2.60
N GLY A 21 -18.13 -4.37 -1.72
CA GLY A 21 -17.12 -5.24 -1.15
C GLY A 21 -17.70 -6.44 -0.39
N LEU A 22 -18.76 -6.24 0.38
CA LEU A 22 -19.44 -7.29 1.12
C LEU A 22 -20.24 -8.24 0.21
N LEU A 23 -20.91 -7.72 -0.82
CA LEU A 23 -21.65 -8.52 -1.80
C LEU A 23 -20.71 -9.40 -2.63
N ALA A 24 -19.56 -8.88 -3.02
CA ALA A 24 -18.51 -9.63 -3.74
C ALA A 24 -18.03 -10.87 -2.96
N THR A 25 -18.13 -10.86 -1.63
CA THR A 25 -17.78 -12.00 -0.78
C THR A 25 -18.90 -13.03 -0.63
N ARG A 26 -20.18 -12.64 -0.79
CA ARG A 26 -21.35 -13.53 -0.59
C ARG A 26 -21.55 -14.55 -1.72
N GLY A 27 -21.22 -14.21 -2.95
CA GLY A 27 -21.54 -15.02 -4.14
C GLY A 27 -20.89 -16.41 -4.21
N ARG A 28 -19.94 -16.75 -3.34
CA ARG A 28 -19.17 -18.00 -3.42
C ARG A 28 -19.23 -18.90 -2.17
N ARG A 29 -20.10 -18.60 -1.23
CA ARG A 29 -20.32 -19.44 -0.04
C ARG A 29 -20.96 -20.81 -0.36
N LYS A 30 -21.36 -21.06 -1.64
CA LYS A 30 -22.01 -22.28 -2.14
C LYS A 30 -21.11 -23.22 -2.96
N GLY A 31 -19.82 -22.94 -3.14
CA GLY A 31 -18.90 -23.87 -3.81
C GLY A 31 -18.37 -24.89 -2.80
N ASN A 32 -18.74 -26.15 -2.99
CA ASN A 32 -18.23 -27.31 -2.25
C ASN A 32 -16.67 -27.34 -2.28
N GLY A 33 -16.04 -27.22 -1.11
CA GLY A 33 -14.62 -27.41 -0.94
C GLY A 33 -14.11 -26.77 0.34
N GLU A 34 -13.24 -27.44 1.03
CA GLU A 34 -12.57 -27.08 2.31
C GLU A 34 -11.85 -25.69 2.33
N GLY A 35 -12.35 -24.70 1.61
CA GLY A 35 -11.70 -23.46 1.19
C GLY A 35 -12.04 -22.21 2.03
N GLY A 36 -12.50 -22.32 3.27
CA GLY A 36 -12.62 -21.18 4.19
C GLY A 36 -11.31 -20.84 4.93
N GLY A 37 -10.18 -21.38 4.51
CA GLY A 37 -8.90 -21.29 5.19
C GLY A 37 -8.19 -19.94 5.02
N LEU A 38 -7.14 -19.73 5.84
CA LEU A 38 -6.30 -18.55 5.84
C LEU A 38 -5.69 -18.24 4.46
N ALA A 39 -5.34 -19.27 3.68
CA ALA A 39 -4.75 -19.11 2.34
C ALA A 39 -5.72 -18.51 1.32
N GLU A 40 -7.02 -18.87 1.35
CA GLU A 40 -8.01 -18.28 0.47
C GLU A 40 -8.31 -16.83 0.87
N TRP A 41 -8.38 -16.57 2.17
CA TRP A 41 -8.58 -15.23 2.71
C TRP A 41 -7.41 -14.29 2.34
N SER A 42 -6.16 -14.79 2.30
CA SER A 42 -4.94 -13.99 2.13
C SER A 42 -4.45 -13.81 0.68
N VAL A 43 -4.55 -14.85 -0.19
CA VAL A 43 -4.00 -14.80 -1.57
C VAL A 43 -5.05 -15.04 -2.66
N GLY A 44 -6.32 -15.05 -2.30
CA GLY A 44 -7.43 -15.14 -3.28
C GLY A 44 -7.43 -16.41 -4.13
N GLY A 45 -6.76 -17.49 -3.69
CA GLY A 45 -6.74 -18.79 -4.37
C GLY A 45 -5.85 -18.85 -5.62
N ARG A 46 -4.89 -17.92 -5.81
CA ARG A 46 -3.93 -17.89 -6.93
C ARG A 46 -4.58 -17.94 -8.33
N SER A 47 -5.72 -17.29 -8.48
CA SER A 47 -6.54 -17.35 -9.69
C SER A 47 -6.64 -16.02 -10.42
N LEU A 48 -5.94 -14.98 -9.97
CA LEU A 48 -6.11 -13.62 -10.47
C LEU A 48 -5.40 -13.45 -11.82
N GLY A 49 -6.17 -13.00 -12.82
CA GLY A 49 -5.66 -12.64 -14.15
C GLY A 49 -4.99 -11.27 -14.19
N THR A 50 -4.49 -10.89 -15.38
CA THR A 50 -3.71 -9.64 -15.57
C THR A 50 -4.47 -8.41 -15.09
N ALA A 51 -5.74 -8.24 -15.43
CA ALA A 51 -6.51 -7.07 -15.03
C ALA A 51 -6.67 -6.95 -13.50
N PHE A 52 -7.02 -8.05 -12.83
CA PHE A 52 -7.17 -8.03 -11.35
C PHE A 52 -5.85 -7.83 -10.62
N ILE A 53 -4.75 -8.43 -11.11
CA ILE A 53 -3.43 -8.19 -10.53
C ILE A 53 -3.00 -6.75 -10.79
N TRP A 54 -3.28 -6.19 -11.98
CA TRP A 54 -2.98 -4.80 -12.31
C TRP A 54 -3.71 -3.86 -11.35
N VAL A 55 -5.02 -4.01 -11.19
CA VAL A 55 -5.82 -3.20 -10.26
C VAL A 55 -5.33 -3.34 -8.82
N LEU A 56 -4.99 -4.55 -8.38
CA LEU A 56 -4.50 -4.78 -7.02
C LEU A 56 -3.16 -4.09 -6.79
N MET A 57 -2.20 -4.23 -7.71
CA MET A 57 -0.86 -3.66 -7.59
C MET A 57 -0.84 -2.15 -7.88
N ALA A 58 -1.63 -1.69 -8.85
CA ALA A 58 -1.86 -0.27 -9.09
C ALA A 58 -2.50 0.39 -7.87
N GLY A 59 -3.51 -0.30 -7.29
CA GLY A 59 -4.19 0.12 -6.08
C GLY A 59 -3.28 0.23 -4.85
N GLU A 60 -2.23 -0.58 -4.78
CA GLU A 60 -1.20 -0.49 -3.76
C GLU A 60 -0.31 0.76 -3.96
N GLY A 61 -0.06 1.18 -5.20
CA GLY A 61 0.69 2.39 -5.53
C GLY A 61 -0.05 3.69 -5.21
N TYR A 62 -1.38 3.72 -5.38
CA TYR A 62 -2.21 4.90 -5.10
C TYR A 62 -2.86 4.79 -3.72
N THR A 63 -2.12 5.20 -2.73
CA THR A 63 -2.53 5.26 -1.33
C THR A 63 -2.73 6.70 -0.88
N SER A 64 -3.07 6.94 0.38
CA SER A 64 -3.05 8.28 0.98
C SER A 64 -1.70 8.97 0.81
N PHE A 65 -0.61 8.20 0.83
CA PHE A 65 0.73 8.70 0.54
C PHE A 65 0.82 9.35 -0.85
N SER A 66 0.37 8.67 -1.89
CA SER A 66 0.47 9.15 -3.27
C SER A 66 -0.52 10.27 -3.57
N TYR A 67 -1.70 10.23 -2.95
CA TYR A 67 -2.77 11.18 -3.22
C TYR A 67 -2.61 12.48 -2.42
N LEU A 68 -2.40 12.37 -1.11
CA LEU A 68 -2.29 13.51 -0.20
C LEU A 68 -0.84 13.83 0.16
N GLY A 69 -0.04 12.80 0.47
CA GLY A 69 1.34 12.97 0.90
C GLY A 69 2.22 13.53 -0.20
N ALA A 70 2.06 13.07 -1.45
CA ALA A 70 2.83 13.60 -2.57
C ALA A 70 2.50 15.07 -2.85
N ALA A 71 1.22 15.49 -2.72
CA ALA A 71 0.85 16.90 -2.81
C ALA A 71 1.46 17.70 -1.66
N GLY A 72 1.40 17.20 -0.42
CA GLY A 72 2.00 17.86 0.74
C GLY A 72 3.52 18.02 0.63
N TRP A 73 4.22 17.04 0.07
CA TRP A 73 5.67 17.15 -0.16
C TRP A 73 6.00 18.05 -1.34
N GLY A 74 5.21 18.00 -2.43
CA GLY A 74 5.31 18.97 -3.51
C GLY A 74 5.16 20.41 -3.00
N TYR A 75 4.23 20.62 -2.08
CA TYR A 75 4.05 21.88 -1.38
C TYR A 75 5.27 22.28 -0.52
N ASN A 76 5.77 21.37 0.33
CA ASN A 76 6.86 21.71 1.27
C ASN A 76 8.23 21.80 0.60
N TYR A 77 8.56 20.86 -0.29
CA TYR A 77 9.92 20.64 -0.76
C TYR A 77 10.09 20.70 -2.28
N GLY A 78 9.02 20.52 -3.05
CA GLY A 78 9.06 20.53 -4.52
C GLY A 78 9.66 19.29 -5.15
N ALA A 79 10.67 19.45 -6.01
CA ALA A 79 11.26 18.41 -6.86
C ALA A 79 11.68 17.11 -6.14
N PRO A 80 12.19 17.10 -4.90
CA PRO A 80 12.54 15.87 -4.21
C PRO A 80 11.42 14.84 -4.14
N VAL A 81 10.15 15.24 -4.18
CA VAL A 81 9.00 14.32 -4.17
C VAL A 81 8.96 13.38 -5.38
N LEU A 82 9.64 13.73 -6.47
CA LEU A 82 9.75 12.91 -7.69
C LEU A 82 10.39 11.54 -7.44
N TYR A 83 11.08 11.34 -6.29
CA TYR A 83 11.62 10.04 -5.90
C TYR A 83 10.54 8.95 -5.90
N VAL A 84 9.26 9.33 -5.66
CA VAL A 84 8.12 8.40 -5.65
C VAL A 84 7.93 7.75 -7.02
N VAL A 85 7.91 8.56 -8.08
CA VAL A 85 7.79 8.08 -9.47
C VAL A 85 9.02 7.25 -9.85
N ALA A 86 10.20 7.71 -9.45
CA ALA A 86 11.47 7.05 -9.74
C ALA A 86 11.52 5.65 -9.12
N TYR A 87 11.31 5.53 -7.80
CA TYR A 87 11.47 4.22 -7.14
C TYR A 87 10.38 3.23 -7.53
N MET A 88 9.14 3.68 -7.74
CA MET A 88 8.06 2.77 -8.15
C MET A 88 8.29 2.23 -9.56
N SER A 89 8.66 3.10 -10.50
CA SER A 89 8.92 2.69 -11.88
C SER A 89 10.13 1.75 -11.99
N CYS A 90 11.24 2.06 -11.31
CA CYS A 90 12.39 1.17 -11.21
C CYS A 90 12.06 -0.14 -10.48
N GLY A 91 11.24 -0.06 -9.41
CA GLY A 91 10.77 -1.23 -8.68
C GLY A 91 9.97 -2.20 -9.56
N TYR A 92 9.10 -1.70 -10.44
CA TYR A 92 8.39 -2.56 -11.39
C TYR A 92 9.32 -3.17 -12.43
N ALA A 93 10.34 -2.45 -12.90
CA ALA A 93 11.37 -3.02 -13.78
C ALA A 93 12.12 -4.17 -13.10
N ILE A 94 12.51 -4.01 -11.84
CA ILE A 94 13.10 -5.09 -11.03
C ILE A 94 12.08 -6.22 -10.81
N GLY A 95 10.83 -5.88 -10.53
CA GLY A 95 9.71 -6.81 -10.34
C GLY A 95 9.43 -7.70 -11.54
N TYR A 96 9.75 -7.25 -12.78
CA TYR A 96 9.66 -8.05 -13.99
C TYR A 96 10.47 -9.36 -13.90
N VAL A 97 11.61 -9.31 -13.22
CA VAL A 97 12.50 -10.47 -13.01
C VAL A 97 12.19 -11.15 -11.68
N VAL A 98 12.14 -10.38 -10.60
CA VAL A 98 12.03 -10.90 -9.22
C VAL A 98 10.64 -11.47 -8.95
N GLY A 99 9.58 -10.84 -9.43
CA GLY A 99 8.20 -11.28 -9.20
C GLY A 99 7.93 -12.73 -9.69
N PRO A 100 8.20 -13.07 -10.95
CA PRO A 100 8.09 -14.43 -11.44
C PRO A 100 8.94 -15.46 -10.68
N MET A 101 10.12 -15.05 -10.22
CA MET A 101 11.02 -15.92 -9.45
C MET A 101 10.42 -16.22 -8.06
N LEU A 102 9.95 -15.22 -7.34
CA LEU A 102 9.27 -15.37 -6.04
C LEU A 102 8.00 -16.23 -6.18
N TRP A 103 7.21 -15.93 -7.20
CA TRP A 103 5.99 -16.68 -7.52
C TRP A 103 6.27 -18.16 -7.80
N ALA A 104 7.26 -18.49 -8.65
CA ALA A 104 7.62 -19.84 -8.99
C ALA A 104 8.11 -20.62 -7.76
N TYR A 105 8.94 -19.98 -6.93
CA TYR A 105 9.43 -20.59 -5.68
C TYR A 105 8.27 -20.89 -4.72
N ALA A 106 7.40 -19.91 -4.49
CA ALA A 106 6.26 -20.07 -3.61
C ALA A 106 5.26 -21.12 -4.10
N ARG A 107 5.00 -21.16 -5.42
CA ARG A 107 4.09 -22.15 -6.02
C ARG A 107 4.63 -23.58 -5.89
N LYS A 108 5.93 -23.76 -6.12
CA LYS A 108 6.59 -25.07 -6.02
C LYS A 108 6.51 -25.66 -4.60
N HIS A 109 6.56 -24.81 -3.58
CA HIS A 109 6.61 -25.24 -2.19
C HIS A 109 5.34 -24.97 -1.38
N GLY A 110 4.26 -24.51 -2.02
CA GLY A 110 2.98 -24.25 -1.35
C GLY A 110 3.00 -23.05 -0.39
N LEU A 111 3.93 -22.09 -0.57
CA LEU A 111 4.16 -20.98 0.35
C LEU A 111 3.20 -19.83 0.08
N VAL A 112 2.74 -19.13 1.11
CA VAL A 112 1.67 -18.12 1.03
C VAL A 112 2.16 -16.69 1.28
N GLY A 113 3.37 -16.52 1.83
CA GLY A 113 3.92 -15.21 2.15
C GLY A 113 5.44 -15.21 2.28
N ILE A 114 5.99 -14.00 2.47
CA ILE A 114 7.43 -13.79 2.61
C ILE A 114 8.01 -14.53 3.81
N THR A 115 7.28 -14.60 4.92
CA THR A 115 7.68 -15.28 6.16
C THR A 115 7.81 -16.78 5.97
N ASP A 116 6.86 -17.39 5.22
CA ASP A 116 6.92 -18.80 4.83
C ASP A 116 8.14 -19.09 3.94
N MET A 117 8.43 -18.17 2.99
CA MET A 117 9.58 -18.31 2.09
C MET A 117 10.89 -18.32 2.88
N VAL A 118 11.04 -17.42 3.84
CA VAL A 118 12.24 -17.34 4.69
C VAL A 118 12.36 -18.59 5.57
N ALA A 119 11.27 -18.98 6.25
CA ALA A 119 11.26 -20.18 7.09
C ALA A 119 11.63 -21.44 6.30
N HIS A 120 11.05 -21.62 5.12
CA HIS A 120 11.32 -22.75 4.23
C HIS A 120 12.76 -22.71 3.70
N ARG A 121 13.23 -21.53 3.25
CA ARG A 121 14.57 -21.38 2.64
C ARG A 121 15.69 -21.73 3.61
N PHE A 122 15.58 -21.31 4.86
CA PHE A 122 16.60 -21.55 5.88
C PHE A 122 16.32 -22.80 6.74
N GLY A 123 15.18 -23.47 6.54
CA GLY A 123 14.79 -24.65 7.31
C GLY A 123 14.55 -24.38 8.79
N ARG A 124 14.13 -23.15 9.14
CA ARG A 124 13.96 -22.69 10.52
C ARG A 124 12.63 -21.95 10.71
N PRO A 125 11.61 -22.58 11.30
CA PRO A 125 10.29 -21.94 11.52
C PRO A 125 10.36 -20.67 12.36
N TRP A 126 11.22 -20.62 13.40
CA TRP A 126 11.38 -19.44 14.24
C TRP A 126 11.84 -18.20 13.46
N LEU A 127 12.60 -18.38 12.37
CA LEU A 127 13.06 -17.28 11.54
C LEU A 127 11.89 -16.64 10.79
N GLY A 128 10.92 -17.44 10.33
CA GLY A 128 9.68 -16.93 9.78
C GLY A 128 8.87 -16.12 10.79
N ALA A 129 8.81 -16.60 12.04
CA ALA A 129 8.15 -15.87 13.13
C ALA A 129 8.86 -14.55 13.45
N LEU A 130 10.19 -14.54 13.50
CA LEU A 130 10.97 -13.32 13.70
C LEU A 130 10.69 -12.30 12.59
N VAL A 131 10.71 -12.74 11.32
CA VAL A 131 10.40 -11.87 10.18
C VAL A 131 8.96 -11.36 10.26
N ALA A 132 8.00 -12.17 10.71
CA ALA A 132 6.61 -11.73 10.88
C ALA A 132 6.47 -10.61 11.91
N VAL A 133 7.16 -10.74 13.04
CA VAL A 133 7.18 -9.70 14.09
C VAL A 133 7.86 -8.43 13.58
N LEU A 134 9.07 -8.53 13.03
CA LEU A 134 9.81 -7.38 12.51
C LEU A 134 9.04 -6.67 11.38
N ALA A 135 8.53 -7.42 10.41
CA ALA A 135 7.74 -6.85 9.32
C ALA A 135 6.46 -6.17 9.82
N THR A 136 5.83 -6.70 10.87
CA THR A 136 4.67 -6.03 11.49
C THR A 136 5.06 -4.68 12.07
N VAL A 137 6.13 -4.63 12.87
CA VAL A 137 6.64 -3.37 13.44
C VAL A 137 6.99 -2.37 12.33
N PHE A 138 7.66 -2.82 11.27
CA PHE A 138 8.05 -1.98 10.13
C PHE A 138 6.86 -1.49 9.30
N LEU A 139 5.75 -2.22 9.29
CA LEU A 139 4.52 -1.82 8.60
C LEU A 139 3.60 -0.91 9.43
N LEU A 140 3.78 -0.83 10.76
CA LEU A 140 2.93 0.02 11.61
C LEU A 140 2.89 1.49 11.15
N PRO A 141 4.01 2.16 10.81
CA PRO A 141 3.96 3.53 10.30
C PRO A 141 3.18 3.64 8.98
N TYR A 142 3.18 2.60 8.15
CA TYR A 142 2.40 2.61 6.91
C TYR A 142 0.90 2.43 7.17
N VAL A 143 0.52 1.66 8.17
CA VAL A 143 -0.88 1.55 8.64
C VAL A 143 -1.32 2.88 9.27
N GLN A 144 -0.48 3.49 10.10
CA GLN A 144 -0.68 4.83 10.65
C GLN A 144 -0.93 5.86 9.55
N LEU A 145 -0.12 5.84 8.48
CA LEU A 145 -0.27 6.70 7.31
C LEU A 145 -1.68 6.62 6.70
N GLN A 146 -2.24 5.42 6.58
CA GLN A 146 -3.58 5.25 6.02
C GLN A 146 -4.68 5.80 6.95
N ILE A 147 -4.55 5.61 8.26
CA ILE A 147 -5.47 6.17 9.25
C ILE A 147 -5.40 7.70 9.21
N THR A 148 -4.19 8.25 9.20
CA THR A 148 -3.96 9.70 9.15
C THR A 148 -4.56 10.30 7.88
N GLY A 149 -4.27 9.70 6.71
CA GLY A 149 -4.77 10.19 5.44
C GLY A 149 -6.30 10.18 5.35
N MET A 150 -6.93 9.08 5.78
CA MET A 150 -8.40 9.02 5.80
C MET A 150 -9.00 10.00 6.82
N GLY A 151 -8.37 10.18 7.98
CA GLY A 151 -8.83 11.15 8.97
C GLY A 151 -8.78 12.58 8.45
N VAL A 152 -7.71 12.95 7.73
CA VAL A 152 -7.59 14.22 7.02
C VAL A 152 -8.75 14.40 6.04
N VAL A 153 -9.07 13.38 5.24
CA VAL A 153 -10.18 13.40 4.29
C VAL A 153 -11.52 13.64 5.01
N VAL A 154 -11.83 12.85 6.03
CA VAL A 154 -13.11 12.92 6.76
C VAL A 154 -13.28 14.30 7.44
N SER A 155 -12.24 14.80 8.10
CA SER A 155 -12.26 16.09 8.75
C SER A 155 -12.49 17.24 7.75
N THR A 156 -11.80 17.20 6.59
CA THR A 156 -11.90 18.24 5.58
C THR A 156 -13.24 18.25 4.85
N ILE A 157 -13.77 17.07 4.46
CA ILE A 157 -15.09 16.94 3.81
C ILE A 157 -16.21 17.43 4.74
N SER A 158 -16.05 17.24 6.04
CA SER A 158 -17.00 17.72 7.03
C SER A 158 -16.87 19.23 7.30
N TYR A 159 -15.96 19.94 6.60
CA TYR A 159 -15.68 21.36 6.85
C TYR A 159 -15.35 21.64 8.33
N GLY A 160 -14.65 20.69 8.97
CA GLY A 160 -14.28 20.77 10.38
C GLY A 160 -15.40 20.40 11.37
N ALA A 161 -16.58 20.03 10.92
CA ALA A 161 -17.66 19.57 11.80
C ALA A 161 -17.29 18.28 12.58
N ILE A 162 -16.46 17.42 11.98
CA ILE A 162 -15.84 16.28 12.65
C ILE A 162 -14.38 16.66 12.96
N SER A 163 -14.05 16.70 14.26
CA SER A 163 -12.68 16.97 14.67
C SER A 163 -11.73 15.88 14.19
N LEU A 164 -10.46 16.25 13.95
CA LEU A 164 -9.45 15.34 13.39
C LEU A 164 -9.28 14.07 14.24
N ASN A 165 -9.39 14.18 15.57
CA ASN A 165 -9.28 13.03 16.47
C ASN A 165 -10.42 12.02 16.28
N TRP A 166 -11.66 12.49 16.16
CA TRP A 166 -12.79 11.62 15.83
C TRP A 166 -12.68 11.04 14.42
N ALA A 167 -12.18 11.82 13.47
CA ALA A 167 -11.96 11.37 12.11
C ALA A 167 -10.95 10.21 12.05
N TYR A 168 -9.88 10.24 12.84
CA TYR A 168 -8.93 9.12 12.96
C TYR A 168 -9.59 7.85 13.54
N PHE A 169 -10.40 8.01 14.56
CA PHE A 169 -11.13 6.87 15.13
C PHE A 169 -12.13 6.26 14.14
N ILE A 170 -12.89 7.09 13.41
CA ILE A 170 -13.80 6.65 12.36
C ILE A 170 -13.02 5.93 11.25
N ALA A 171 -11.89 6.47 10.80
CA ALA A 171 -11.03 5.86 9.81
C ALA A 171 -10.57 4.46 10.24
N PHE A 172 -10.09 4.33 11.47
CA PHE A 172 -9.69 3.06 12.06
C PHE A 172 -10.85 2.06 12.12
N ALA A 173 -11.99 2.47 12.67
CA ALA A 173 -13.13 1.59 12.88
C ALA A 173 -13.71 1.07 11.55
N VAL A 174 -13.92 1.96 10.58
CA VAL A 174 -14.45 1.61 9.25
C VAL A 174 -13.49 0.67 8.52
N THR A 175 -12.19 0.99 8.49
CA THR A 175 -11.23 0.20 7.72
C THR A 175 -10.97 -1.15 8.38
N THR A 176 -10.77 -1.18 9.70
CA THR A 176 -10.54 -2.44 10.43
C THR A 176 -11.77 -3.36 10.33
N GLY A 177 -12.97 -2.81 10.50
CA GLY A 177 -14.22 -3.55 10.31
C GLY A 177 -14.36 -4.13 8.89
N PHE A 178 -14.04 -3.32 7.87
CA PHE A 178 -14.02 -3.77 6.48
C PHE A 178 -13.06 -4.93 6.25
N VAL A 179 -11.81 -4.84 6.74
CA VAL A 179 -10.78 -5.87 6.59
C VAL A 179 -11.19 -7.20 7.23
N VAL A 180 -11.69 -7.14 8.47
CA VAL A 180 -12.08 -8.34 9.21
C VAL A 180 -13.18 -9.12 8.47
N VAL A 181 -14.09 -8.42 7.78
CA VAL A 181 -15.23 -9.04 7.09
C VAL A 181 -14.91 -9.41 5.65
N SER A 182 -14.28 -8.50 4.86
CA SER A 182 -14.19 -8.63 3.40
C SER A 182 -13.01 -9.47 2.91
N GLY A 183 -11.87 -9.46 3.59
CA GLY A 183 -10.63 -10.10 3.13
C GLY A 183 -10.13 -9.57 1.77
N LEU A 184 -9.21 -10.31 1.11
CA LEU A 184 -8.55 -9.85 -0.13
C LEU A 184 -9.52 -9.66 -1.31
N ARG A 185 -10.53 -10.51 -1.45
CA ARG A 185 -11.45 -10.43 -2.60
C ARG A 185 -12.34 -9.20 -2.56
N GLY A 186 -12.87 -8.87 -1.38
CA GLY A 186 -13.64 -7.64 -1.21
C GLY A 186 -12.80 -6.40 -1.50
N SER A 187 -11.56 -6.39 -1.01
CA SER A 187 -10.60 -5.32 -1.29
C SER A 187 -10.30 -5.19 -2.78
N ALA A 188 -10.16 -6.29 -3.53
CA ALA A 188 -9.89 -6.26 -4.97
C ALA A 188 -11.03 -5.63 -5.79
N TRP A 189 -12.30 -5.89 -5.46
CA TRP A 189 -13.43 -5.27 -6.13
C TRP A 189 -13.57 -3.78 -5.81
N VAL A 190 -13.34 -3.42 -4.55
CA VAL A 190 -13.32 -2.00 -4.14
C VAL A 190 -12.14 -1.27 -4.78
N SER A 191 -11.01 -1.96 -5.03
CA SER A 191 -9.85 -1.42 -5.75
C SER A 191 -10.20 -0.96 -7.17
N VAL A 192 -11.04 -1.72 -7.90
CA VAL A 192 -11.50 -1.32 -9.26
C VAL A 192 -12.21 0.02 -9.20
N LEU A 193 -13.19 0.16 -8.29
CA LEU A 193 -13.92 1.42 -8.14
C LEU A 193 -12.99 2.56 -7.71
N LYS A 194 -12.07 2.29 -6.78
CA LYS A 194 -11.07 3.25 -6.34
C LYS A 194 -10.23 3.77 -7.50
N ASP A 195 -9.65 2.88 -8.31
CA ASP A 195 -8.76 3.27 -9.41
C ASP A 195 -9.49 4.09 -10.47
N VAL A 196 -10.75 3.76 -10.79
CA VAL A 196 -11.58 4.56 -11.69
C VAL A 196 -11.81 5.97 -11.12
N LEU A 197 -12.17 6.07 -9.83
CA LEU A 197 -12.39 7.36 -9.19
C LEU A 197 -11.09 8.17 -9.07
N VAL A 198 -9.96 7.54 -8.75
CA VAL A 198 -8.66 8.21 -8.66
C VAL A 198 -8.24 8.78 -10.01
N ILE A 199 -8.33 7.98 -11.09
CA ILE A 199 -8.01 8.44 -12.44
C ILE A 199 -8.92 9.61 -12.84
N ALA A 200 -10.23 9.48 -12.60
CA ALA A 200 -11.19 10.51 -12.96
C ALA A 200 -10.96 11.82 -12.16
N THR A 201 -10.75 11.72 -10.85
CA THR A 201 -10.58 12.90 -9.99
C THR A 201 -9.23 13.58 -10.20
N LEU A 202 -8.13 12.81 -10.29
CA LEU A 202 -6.81 13.38 -10.59
C LEU A 202 -6.75 13.94 -12.01
N GLY A 203 -7.32 13.23 -12.99
CA GLY A 203 -7.43 13.73 -14.35
C GLY A 203 -8.22 15.03 -14.42
N PHE A 204 -9.36 15.12 -13.74
CA PHE A 204 -10.15 16.36 -13.65
C PHE A 204 -9.32 17.48 -12.99
N LEU A 205 -8.73 17.24 -11.82
CA LEU A 205 -7.96 18.25 -11.10
C LEU A 205 -6.72 18.71 -11.85
N ALA A 206 -6.08 17.82 -12.62
CA ALA A 206 -4.94 18.17 -13.47
C ALA A 206 -5.25 19.31 -14.44
N PHE A 207 -6.45 19.32 -15.02
CA PHE A 207 -6.87 20.38 -15.93
C PHE A 207 -7.55 21.55 -15.21
N TYR A 208 -8.40 21.23 -14.24
CA TYR A 208 -9.19 22.25 -13.54
C TYR A 208 -8.32 23.24 -12.77
N VAL A 209 -7.36 22.80 -11.96
CA VAL A 209 -6.57 23.69 -11.09
C VAL A 209 -5.68 24.65 -11.89
N PRO A 210 -4.89 24.21 -12.88
CA PRO A 210 -4.10 25.14 -13.68
C PRO A 210 -4.97 26.14 -14.46
N LEU A 211 -6.10 25.71 -15.01
CA LEU A 211 -7.00 26.59 -15.75
C LEU A 211 -7.73 27.58 -14.86
N HIS A 212 -8.17 27.15 -13.69
CA HIS A 212 -8.98 27.98 -12.78
C HIS A 212 -8.17 29.04 -12.04
N TYR A 213 -6.92 28.72 -11.64
CA TYR A 213 -6.11 29.60 -10.80
C TYR A 213 -4.99 30.32 -11.55
N PHE A 214 -4.61 29.85 -12.75
CA PHE A 214 -3.40 30.31 -13.44
C PHE A 214 -3.60 30.58 -14.94
N ASP A 215 -4.82 30.47 -15.47
CA ASP A 215 -5.11 30.59 -16.91
C ASP A 215 -4.37 29.53 -17.78
N GLY A 216 -3.96 28.41 -17.18
CA GLY A 216 -3.32 27.29 -17.85
C GLY A 216 -1.97 26.86 -17.29
N TYR A 217 -1.38 25.86 -17.92
CA TYR A 217 -0.09 25.31 -17.50
C TYR A 217 1.10 26.23 -17.78
N GLY A 218 1.07 26.98 -18.91
CA GLY A 218 2.15 27.92 -19.26
C GLY A 218 2.36 28.97 -18.16
N PRO A 219 1.35 29.80 -17.87
CA PRO A 219 1.46 30.80 -16.81
C PRO A 219 1.74 30.22 -15.42
N PHE A 220 1.20 29.02 -15.12
CA PHE A 220 1.50 28.33 -13.86
C PHE A 220 2.99 27.98 -13.74
N LEU A 221 3.57 27.39 -14.78
CA LEU A 221 4.99 26.99 -14.78
C LEU A 221 5.91 28.22 -14.80
N ASP A 222 5.58 29.25 -15.58
CA ASP A 222 6.33 30.51 -15.62
C ASP A 222 6.37 31.16 -14.24
N ARG A 223 5.22 31.20 -13.55
CA ARG A 223 5.14 31.71 -12.20
C ARG A 223 5.93 30.86 -11.19
N LEU A 224 5.91 29.53 -11.34
CA LEU A 224 6.67 28.63 -10.50
C LEU A 224 8.19 28.83 -10.69
N VAL A 225 8.64 29.01 -11.94
CA VAL A 225 10.05 29.29 -12.26
C VAL A 225 10.50 30.64 -11.71
N THR A 226 9.66 31.67 -11.81
CA THR A 226 10.03 33.05 -11.40
C THR A 226 9.95 33.27 -9.89
N GLU A 227 8.89 32.77 -9.23
CA GLU A 227 8.63 33.08 -7.83
C GLU A 227 9.10 31.96 -6.87
N LYS A 228 9.22 30.70 -7.36
CA LYS A 228 9.46 29.49 -6.55
C LYS A 228 10.51 28.56 -7.18
N SER A 229 11.56 29.11 -7.78
CA SER A 229 12.59 28.32 -8.48
C SER A 229 13.24 27.23 -7.61
N GLU A 230 13.35 27.46 -6.30
CA GLU A 230 13.90 26.49 -5.35
C GLU A 230 13.10 25.16 -5.34
N TRP A 231 11.77 25.22 -5.55
CA TRP A 231 10.92 24.02 -5.60
C TRP A 231 11.18 23.14 -6.83
N LEU A 232 11.84 23.67 -7.85
CA LEU A 232 12.17 22.94 -9.09
C LEU A 232 13.57 22.31 -9.07
N THR A 233 14.34 22.55 -8.02
CA THR A 233 15.74 22.12 -7.91
C THR A 233 15.96 21.18 -6.72
N PHE A 234 17.17 20.61 -6.59
CA PHE A 234 17.58 19.88 -5.41
C PHE A 234 18.54 20.75 -4.58
N PRO A 235 18.36 20.78 -3.25
CA PRO A 235 17.58 19.90 -2.38
C PRO A 235 16.09 20.25 -2.24
N GLY A 236 15.54 21.14 -3.04
CA GLY A 236 14.21 21.69 -2.88
C GLY A 236 14.20 22.89 -1.94
N HIS A 237 13.02 23.29 -1.50
CA HIS A 237 12.88 24.43 -0.62
C HIS A 237 13.40 24.12 0.80
N GLY A 238 14.16 25.07 1.37
CA GLY A 238 14.71 24.99 2.71
C GLY A 238 15.90 24.06 2.85
N ASP A 239 16.47 23.98 4.05
CA ASP A 239 17.54 23.05 4.40
C ASP A 239 16.94 21.66 4.77
N SER A 240 16.40 20.99 3.77
CA SER A 240 15.67 19.74 3.94
C SER A 240 16.56 18.49 4.02
N GLY A 241 17.84 18.59 3.64
CA GLY A 241 18.72 17.44 3.47
C GLY A 241 18.34 16.52 2.29
N LEU A 242 17.36 16.90 1.46
CA LEU A 242 16.82 16.09 0.35
C LEU A 242 17.61 16.29 -0.96
N GLY A 243 18.94 16.36 -0.89
CA GLY A 243 19.80 16.57 -2.03
C GLY A 243 19.84 15.40 -3.01
N GLN A 244 20.62 15.54 -4.10
CA GLN A 244 20.72 14.55 -5.15
C GLN A 244 21.17 13.16 -4.64
N ALA A 245 22.12 13.13 -3.69
CA ALA A 245 22.59 11.89 -3.10
C ALA A 245 21.45 11.16 -2.36
N TRP A 246 20.65 11.88 -1.58
CA TRP A 246 19.46 11.34 -0.93
C TRP A 246 18.46 10.81 -1.97
N PHE A 247 18.17 11.58 -3.01
CA PHE A 247 17.24 11.18 -4.07
C PHE A 247 17.66 9.87 -4.74
N ILE A 248 18.93 9.76 -5.14
CA ILE A 248 19.46 8.56 -5.82
C ILE A 248 19.43 7.35 -4.87
N THR A 249 19.97 7.50 -3.66
CA THR A 249 20.06 6.39 -2.69
C THR A 249 18.70 5.92 -2.22
N THR A 250 17.78 6.84 -1.92
CA THR A 250 16.42 6.52 -1.49
C THR A 250 15.62 5.87 -2.63
N SER A 251 15.72 6.42 -3.85
CA SER A 251 15.04 5.82 -5.01
C SER A 251 15.56 4.41 -5.29
N PHE A 252 16.87 4.19 -5.24
CA PHE A 252 17.46 2.87 -5.46
C PHE A 252 17.07 1.87 -4.36
N LEU A 253 17.21 2.26 -3.09
CA LEU A 253 16.85 1.40 -1.95
C LEU A 253 15.37 1.02 -1.96
N ASN A 254 14.50 2.00 -2.19
CA ASN A 254 13.06 1.76 -2.23
C ASN A 254 12.64 0.92 -3.44
N SER A 255 13.32 1.05 -4.59
CA SER A 255 13.10 0.18 -5.76
C SER A 255 13.40 -1.29 -5.47
N LEU A 256 14.44 -1.57 -4.69
CA LEU A 256 14.76 -2.92 -4.24
C LEU A 256 13.78 -3.39 -3.15
N THR A 257 13.36 -2.48 -2.28
CA THR A 257 12.49 -2.83 -1.14
C THR A 257 11.07 -3.15 -1.60
N VAL A 258 10.53 -2.41 -2.57
CA VAL A 258 9.14 -2.61 -3.04
C VAL A 258 8.90 -4.03 -3.56
N VAL A 259 9.89 -4.68 -4.18
CA VAL A 259 9.72 -6.05 -4.72
C VAL A 259 9.63 -7.13 -3.65
N ILE A 260 10.11 -6.86 -2.44
CA ILE A 260 9.98 -7.76 -1.28
C ILE A 260 8.93 -7.26 -0.29
N PHE A 261 8.32 -6.11 -0.55
CA PHE A 261 7.31 -5.55 0.35
C PHE A 261 6.19 -6.58 0.52
N PRO A 262 5.74 -6.88 1.76
CA PRO A 262 4.84 -8.01 1.99
C PRO A 262 3.54 -7.96 1.20
N THR A 263 3.01 -6.77 0.93
CA THR A 263 1.81 -6.56 0.12
C THR A 263 2.08 -6.83 -1.36
N THR A 264 3.19 -6.35 -1.90
CA THR A 264 3.63 -6.62 -3.28
C THR A 264 3.86 -8.12 -3.48
N VAL A 265 4.50 -8.79 -2.52
CA VAL A 265 4.68 -10.26 -2.54
C VAL A 265 3.32 -10.96 -2.52
N ALA A 266 2.36 -10.51 -1.69
CA ALA A 266 1.01 -11.07 -1.69
C ALA A 266 0.32 -10.92 -3.07
N GLY A 267 0.51 -9.77 -3.74
CA GLY A 267 0.08 -9.53 -5.11
C GLY A 267 0.72 -10.53 -6.09
N TYR A 268 2.03 -10.74 -6.01
CA TYR A 268 2.72 -11.73 -6.86
C TYR A 268 2.14 -13.14 -6.65
N LEU A 269 1.92 -13.54 -5.40
CA LEU A 269 1.42 -14.89 -5.08
C LEU A 269 -0.05 -15.10 -5.47
N GLY A 270 -0.83 -14.03 -5.62
CA GLY A 270 -2.20 -14.08 -6.13
C GLY A 270 -2.30 -14.33 -7.63
N ALA A 271 -1.24 -14.13 -8.40
CA ALA A 271 -1.22 -14.22 -9.85
C ALA A 271 -1.41 -15.68 -10.35
N LYS A 272 -2.14 -15.82 -11.46
CA LYS A 272 -2.39 -17.12 -12.11
C LYS A 272 -1.10 -17.75 -12.67
N ASN A 273 -0.22 -16.94 -13.26
CA ASN A 273 1.05 -17.39 -13.84
C ASN A 273 2.09 -16.26 -13.88
N ALA A 274 3.33 -16.60 -14.24
CA ALA A 274 4.45 -15.67 -14.33
C ALA A 274 4.27 -14.58 -15.40
N ASP A 275 3.57 -14.88 -16.50
CA ASP A 275 3.38 -13.93 -17.60
C ASP A 275 2.42 -12.81 -17.20
N VAL A 276 1.46 -13.08 -16.31
CA VAL A 276 0.61 -12.05 -15.70
C VAL A 276 1.49 -11.04 -14.97
N LEU A 277 2.49 -11.49 -14.21
CA LEU A 277 3.39 -10.60 -13.47
C LEU A 277 4.26 -9.76 -14.39
N ARG A 278 4.82 -10.36 -15.46
CA ARG A 278 5.63 -9.63 -16.44
C ARG A 278 4.82 -8.56 -17.17
N ARG A 279 3.59 -8.90 -17.61
CA ARG A 279 2.69 -7.93 -18.27
C ARG A 279 2.34 -6.77 -17.33
N ASN A 280 2.07 -7.06 -16.05
CA ASN A 280 1.80 -6.02 -15.08
C ASN A 280 3.01 -5.12 -14.85
N ALA A 281 4.21 -5.69 -14.72
CA ALA A 281 5.44 -4.94 -14.55
C ALA A 281 5.74 -3.97 -15.72
N MET A 282 5.29 -4.30 -16.94
CA MET A 282 5.37 -3.42 -18.11
C MET A 282 4.30 -2.32 -18.13
N LEU A 283 3.10 -2.59 -17.62
CA LEU A 283 1.97 -1.66 -17.70
C LEU A 283 1.94 -0.66 -16.53
N LEU A 284 2.41 -1.07 -15.34
CA LEU A 284 2.35 -0.25 -14.13
C LEU A 284 3.16 1.06 -14.21
N PRO A 285 4.35 1.13 -14.84
CA PRO A 285 5.07 2.40 -14.98
C PRO A 285 4.28 3.48 -15.70
N ALA A 286 3.49 3.12 -16.73
CA ALA A 286 2.63 4.07 -17.43
C ALA A 286 1.54 4.65 -16.50
N TYR A 287 0.99 3.83 -15.61
CA TYR A 287 0.04 4.30 -14.60
C TYR A 287 0.70 5.25 -13.58
N ASN A 288 1.99 5.03 -13.27
CA ASN A 288 2.73 5.89 -12.32
C ASN A 288 2.94 7.33 -12.82
N VAL A 289 2.84 7.58 -14.11
CA VAL A 289 2.91 8.96 -14.64
C VAL A 289 1.83 9.84 -14.02
N LEU A 290 0.67 9.27 -13.70
CA LEU A 290 -0.41 10.00 -13.01
C LEU A 290 0.00 10.52 -11.61
N LEU A 291 1.04 9.98 -10.99
CA LEU A 291 1.59 10.47 -9.70
C LEU A 291 2.20 11.88 -9.79
N PHE A 292 2.56 12.34 -11.00
CA PHE A 292 2.97 13.73 -11.20
C PHE A 292 1.85 14.72 -10.86
N VAL A 293 0.59 14.34 -11.07
CA VAL A 293 -0.55 15.26 -10.87
C VAL A 293 -0.63 15.72 -9.41
N PRO A 294 -0.71 14.87 -8.39
CA PRO A 294 -0.73 15.33 -7.00
C PRO A 294 0.47 16.21 -6.63
N MET A 295 1.65 15.90 -7.17
CA MET A 295 2.86 16.70 -6.93
C MET A 295 2.73 18.12 -7.48
N LEU A 296 2.29 18.25 -8.73
CA LEU A 296 2.05 19.55 -9.37
C LEU A 296 0.93 20.33 -8.66
N LEU A 297 -0.12 19.63 -8.24
CA LEU A 297 -1.21 20.26 -7.47
C LEU A 297 -0.71 20.74 -6.09
N GLY A 298 0.22 20.04 -5.47
CA GLY A 298 0.90 20.51 -4.26
C GLY A 298 1.70 21.79 -4.49
N MET A 299 2.44 21.86 -5.60
CA MET A 299 3.16 23.09 -5.98
C MET A 299 2.20 24.25 -6.33
N ALA A 300 1.07 23.96 -6.99
CA ALA A 300 0.03 24.95 -7.26
C ALA A 300 -0.57 25.51 -5.95
N ALA A 301 -0.72 24.68 -4.94
CA ALA A 301 -1.24 25.08 -3.64
C ALA A 301 -0.35 26.11 -2.92
N LEU A 302 0.95 26.22 -3.25
CA LEU A 302 1.84 27.27 -2.70
C LEU A 302 1.32 28.69 -2.96
N PHE A 303 0.66 28.87 -4.08
CA PHE A 303 0.15 30.18 -4.51
C PHE A 303 -1.27 30.46 -4.02
N VAL A 304 -2.05 29.40 -3.81
CA VAL A 304 -3.50 29.51 -3.49
C VAL A 304 -3.75 29.38 -1.99
N VAL A 305 -2.99 28.51 -1.31
CA VAL A 305 -3.17 28.19 0.12
C VAL A 305 -1.81 28.34 0.84
N PRO A 306 -1.31 29.56 1.03
CA PRO A 306 -0.03 29.78 1.69
C PRO A 306 -0.08 29.44 3.18
N GLY A 307 1.09 29.15 3.78
CA GLY A 307 1.27 29.06 5.24
C GLY A 307 1.02 27.69 5.86
N LEU A 308 0.90 26.62 5.08
CA LEU A 308 0.85 25.25 5.64
C LEU A 308 2.24 24.80 6.06
N VAL A 309 2.39 24.31 7.29
CA VAL A 309 3.68 23.90 7.85
C VAL A 309 3.64 22.43 8.31
N GLY A 310 4.70 21.68 8.03
CA GLY A 310 4.87 20.30 8.53
C GLY A 310 3.73 19.37 8.10
N ALA A 311 3.05 18.75 9.07
CA ALA A 311 1.97 17.80 8.79
C ALA A 311 0.72 18.43 8.17
N GLU A 312 0.51 19.75 8.34
CA GLU A 312 -0.61 20.46 7.73
C GLU A 312 -0.53 20.51 6.20
N SER A 313 0.67 20.38 5.62
CA SER A 313 0.84 20.30 4.18
C SER A 313 0.09 19.14 3.53
N ASN A 314 -0.22 18.07 4.28
CA ASN A 314 -1.09 16.99 3.80
C ASN A 314 -2.50 17.48 3.40
N LEU A 315 -2.92 18.66 3.90
CA LEU A 315 -4.19 19.31 3.55
C LEU A 315 -4.12 20.09 2.24
N ALA A 316 -2.94 20.35 1.66
CA ALA A 316 -2.75 21.24 0.51
C ALA A 316 -3.72 20.96 -0.65
N LEU A 317 -3.78 19.69 -1.08
CA LEU A 317 -4.69 19.27 -2.16
C LEU A 317 -6.16 19.50 -1.80
N PHE A 318 -6.56 19.13 -0.58
CA PHE A 318 -7.97 19.24 -0.19
C PHE A 318 -8.42 20.68 0.06
N LYS A 319 -7.54 21.56 0.53
CA LYS A 319 -7.86 23.00 0.63
C LYS A 319 -8.10 23.60 -0.74
N LEU A 320 -7.25 23.30 -1.74
CA LEU A 320 -7.53 23.68 -3.13
C LEU A 320 -8.92 23.25 -3.61
N VAL A 321 -9.29 21.99 -3.31
CA VAL A 321 -10.56 21.39 -3.73
C VAL A 321 -11.75 22.05 -3.03
N VAL A 322 -11.66 22.26 -1.72
CA VAL A 322 -12.75 22.83 -0.89
C VAL A 322 -13.03 24.28 -1.26
N ASP A 323 -11.97 25.04 -1.57
CA ASP A 323 -12.08 26.47 -1.85
C ASP A 323 -12.62 26.76 -3.27
N SER A 324 -12.45 25.81 -4.23
CA SER A 324 -12.80 26.06 -5.64
C SER A 324 -13.99 25.27 -6.17
N LEU A 325 -14.36 24.14 -5.52
CA LEU A 325 -15.36 23.23 -6.07
C LEU A 325 -16.66 23.22 -5.25
N PRO A 326 -17.80 22.93 -5.91
CA PRO A 326 -19.06 22.75 -5.20
C PRO A 326 -19.03 21.55 -4.26
N ALA A 327 -19.79 21.62 -3.17
CA ALA A 327 -19.76 20.64 -2.08
C ALA A 327 -19.96 19.16 -2.52
N TRP A 328 -20.77 18.92 -3.55
CA TRP A 328 -20.98 17.57 -4.09
C TRP A 328 -19.68 17.02 -4.72
N ALA A 329 -18.93 17.84 -5.44
CA ALA A 329 -17.66 17.44 -6.06
C ALA A 329 -16.58 17.19 -5.01
N VAL A 330 -16.53 18.03 -3.96
CA VAL A 330 -15.68 17.79 -2.76
C VAL A 330 -15.98 16.43 -2.16
N GLY A 331 -17.27 16.07 -2.03
CA GLY A 331 -17.69 14.76 -1.55
C GLY A 331 -17.17 13.60 -2.41
N VAL A 332 -17.30 13.70 -3.74
CA VAL A 332 -16.81 12.64 -4.70
C VAL A 332 -15.29 12.52 -4.66
N ILE A 333 -14.55 13.62 -4.69
CA ILE A 333 -13.08 13.62 -4.58
C ILE A 333 -12.65 13.03 -3.25
N GLY A 334 -13.39 13.33 -2.19
CA GLY A 334 -13.18 12.74 -0.89
C GLY A 334 -13.37 11.22 -0.86
N VAL A 335 -14.35 10.68 -1.60
CA VAL A 335 -14.50 9.23 -1.74
C VAL A 335 -13.27 8.62 -2.39
N ALA A 336 -12.75 9.19 -3.49
CA ALA A 336 -11.53 8.70 -4.15
C ALA A 336 -10.35 8.66 -3.18
N ALA A 337 -10.14 9.72 -2.41
CA ALA A 337 -9.08 9.82 -1.42
C ALA A 337 -9.27 8.86 -0.24
N ALA A 338 -10.49 8.71 0.28
CA ALA A 338 -10.80 7.75 1.35
C ALA A 338 -10.56 6.30 0.90
N LEU A 339 -10.98 5.95 -0.32
CA LEU A 339 -10.73 4.63 -0.89
C LEU A 339 -9.23 4.38 -1.11
N SER A 340 -8.46 5.43 -1.41
CA SER A 340 -7.00 5.37 -1.48
C SER A 340 -6.33 5.12 -0.11
N SER A 341 -7.06 5.27 0.99
CA SER A 341 -6.63 4.87 2.33
C SER A 341 -7.12 3.46 2.69
N ILE A 342 -8.41 3.20 2.50
CA ILE A 342 -9.07 1.95 2.95
C ILE A 342 -8.53 0.72 2.25
N VAL A 343 -8.38 0.78 0.91
CA VAL A 343 -7.99 -0.39 0.13
C VAL A 343 -6.56 -0.84 0.47
N PRO A 344 -5.54 0.04 0.46
CA PRO A 344 -4.20 -0.37 0.87
C PRO A 344 -4.15 -0.81 2.34
N MET A 345 -4.80 -0.08 3.25
CA MET A 345 -4.85 -0.47 4.66
C MET A 345 -5.42 -1.89 4.83
N ALA A 346 -6.46 -2.22 4.05
CA ALA A 346 -7.03 -3.57 4.06
C ALA A 346 -6.00 -4.62 3.66
N VAL A 347 -5.20 -4.36 2.63
CA VAL A 347 -4.15 -5.29 2.18
C VAL A 347 -3.03 -5.40 3.21
N PHE A 348 -2.57 -4.28 3.79
CA PHE A 348 -1.54 -4.29 4.86
C PHE A 348 -1.98 -5.12 6.07
N MET A 349 -3.18 -4.86 6.57
CA MET A 349 -3.75 -5.57 7.70
C MET A 349 -3.91 -7.08 7.42
N LEU A 350 -4.38 -7.42 6.21
CA LEU A 350 -4.52 -8.79 5.76
C LEU A 350 -3.17 -9.53 5.74
N VAL A 351 -2.14 -8.86 5.23
CA VAL A 351 -0.78 -9.41 5.16
C VAL A 351 -0.19 -9.61 6.56
N ILE A 352 -0.36 -8.63 7.47
CA ILE A 352 0.03 -8.76 8.88
C ILE A 352 -0.67 -9.97 9.51
N GLY A 353 -1.99 -10.07 9.38
CA GLY A 353 -2.76 -11.20 9.91
C GLY A 353 -2.29 -12.55 9.35
N THR A 354 -1.98 -12.61 8.06
CA THR A 354 -1.47 -13.82 7.39
C THR A 354 -0.09 -14.21 7.89
N MET A 355 0.84 -13.26 8.01
CA MET A 355 2.19 -13.52 8.53
C MET A 355 2.14 -14.07 9.95
N TRP A 356 1.31 -13.50 10.81
CA TRP A 356 1.12 -14.01 12.17
C TRP A 356 0.44 -15.37 12.18
N GLY A 357 -0.64 -15.56 11.43
CA GLY A 357 -1.37 -16.82 11.35
C GLY A 357 -0.49 -17.99 10.91
N ARG A 358 0.37 -17.75 9.93
CA ARG A 358 1.23 -18.77 9.32
C ARG A 358 2.52 -19.03 10.07
N SER A 359 3.16 -17.98 10.59
CA SER A 359 4.54 -18.10 11.07
C SER A 359 4.67 -17.99 12.59
N VAL A 360 3.79 -17.26 13.28
CA VAL A 360 3.83 -17.11 14.73
C VAL A 360 2.84 -18.05 15.41
N LEU A 361 1.57 -17.97 15.01
CA LEU A 361 0.50 -18.76 15.66
C LEU A 361 0.57 -20.25 15.34
N SER A 362 1.19 -20.63 14.21
CA SER A 362 1.46 -22.03 13.89
C SER A 362 2.47 -22.70 14.82
N LEU A 363 3.28 -21.91 15.56
CA LEU A 363 4.18 -22.46 16.59
C LEU A 363 3.43 -22.86 17.86
N VAL A 364 2.15 -22.46 18.01
CA VAL A 364 1.31 -22.76 19.16
C VAL A 364 0.23 -23.78 18.75
N PRO A 365 0.35 -25.07 19.10
CA PRO A 365 -0.54 -26.15 18.61
C PRO A 365 -2.04 -25.91 18.91
N ARG A 366 -2.34 -25.22 20.01
CA ARG A 366 -3.74 -24.92 20.41
C ARG A 366 -4.43 -23.91 19.49
N LEU A 367 -3.67 -23.06 18.77
CA LEU A 367 -4.19 -22.01 17.89
C LEU A 367 -4.26 -22.45 16.42
N GLU A 368 -3.68 -23.59 16.07
CA GLU A 368 -3.65 -24.10 14.69
C GLU A 368 -5.06 -24.27 14.09
N ARG A 369 -6.03 -24.72 14.89
CA ARG A 369 -7.43 -24.90 14.45
C ARG A 369 -8.20 -23.57 14.34
N ARG A 370 -7.69 -22.47 14.90
CA ARG A 370 -8.34 -21.14 14.95
C ARG A 370 -7.50 -20.04 14.28
N GLN A 371 -6.58 -20.40 13.38
CA GLN A 371 -5.64 -19.45 12.76
C GLN A 371 -6.30 -18.20 12.17
N LYS A 372 -7.44 -18.34 11.49
CA LYS A 372 -8.16 -17.20 10.90
C LYS A 372 -8.66 -16.23 11.98
N GLY A 373 -9.33 -16.72 13.01
CA GLY A 373 -9.82 -15.87 14.11
C GLY A 373 -8.68 -15.19 14.87
N ALA A 374 -7.60 -15.94 15.14
CA ALA A 374 -6.41 -15.38 15.78
C ALA A 374 -5.71 -14.34 14.91
N ALA A 375 -5.64 -14.54 13.58
CA ALA A 375 -5.15 -13.54 12.63
C ALA A 375 -6.00 -12.27 12.62
N GLN A 376 -7.33 -12.39 12.73
CA GLN A 376 -8.23 -11.25 12.83
C GLN A 376 -8.01 -10.44 14.13
N VAL A 377 -7.74 -11.10 15.24
CA VAL A 377 -7.39 -10.43 16.51
C VAL A 377 -6.07 -9.65 16.34
N VAL A 378 -5.05 -10.23 15.70
CA VAL A 378 -3.78 -9.53 15.41
C VAL A 378 -4.02 -8.29 14.56
N VAL A 379 -4.89 -8.38 13.55
CA VAL A 379 -5.28 -7.23 12.72
C VAL A 379 -5.87 -6.10 13.57
N VAL A 380 -6.77 -6.40 14.49
CA VAL A 380 -7.35 -5.39 15.38
C VAL A 380 -6.29 -4.77 16.29
N ILE A 381 -5.39 -5.59 16.86
CA ILE A 381 -4.29 -5.10 17.72
C ILE A 381 -3.35 -4.19 16.92
N ALA A 382 -2.91 -4.61 15.73
CA ALA A 382 -2.02 -3.81 14.89
C ALA A 382 -2.67 -2.48 14.48
N GLY A 383 -3.96 -2.49 14.13
CA GLY A 383 -4.72 -1.27 13.84
C GLY A 383 -4.85 -0.34 15.05
N SER A 384 -5.11 -0.89 16.23
CA SER A 384 -5.18 -0.10 17.47
C SER A 384 -3.84 0.52 17.83
N LEU A 385 -2.73 -0.20 17.63
CA LEU A 385 -1.38 0.35 17.81
C LEU A 385 -1.09 1.46 16.81
N ALA A 386 -1.47 1.29 15.54
CA ALA A 386 -1.32 2.33 14.52
C ALA A 386 -2.18 3.57 14.84
N LEU A 387 -3.40 3.38 15.34
CA LEU A 387 -4.25 4.48 15.81
C LEU A 387 -3.59 5.21 16.99
N LEU A 388 -3.04 4.48 17.96
CA LEU A 388 -2.30 5.07 19.08
C LEU A 388 -1.11 5.90 18.59
N LEU A 389 -0.34 5.38 17.63
CA LEU A 389 0.77 6.11 17.01
C LEU A 389 0.28 7.37 16.27
N THR A 390 -0.91 7.34 15.67
CA THR A 390 -1.50 8.51 15.01
C THR A 390 -1.73 9.65 16.00
N TYR A 391 -2.13 9.36 17.23
CA TYR A 391 -2.33 10.37 18.28
C TYR A 391 -1.02 10.80 18.97
N THR A 392 -0.09 9.87 19.17
CA THR A 392 1.10 10.12 20.00
C THR A 392 2.33 10.57 19.23
N ALA A 393 2.41 10.19 17.94
CA ALA A 393 3.55 10.47 17.07
C ALA A 393 3.08 10.90 15.66
N PRO A 394 2.35 12.03 15.54
CA PRO A 394 1.90 12.53 14.23
C PRO A 394 3.10 12.89 13.35
N ASN A 395 2.98 12.59 12.05
CA ASN A 395 4.03 12.89 11.08
C ASN A 395 3.42 13.12 9.68
N THR A 396 4.24 13.63 8.75
CA THR A 396 3.82 13.74 7.35
C THR A 396 3.62 12.35 6.74
N LEU A 397 2.66 12.21 5.83
CA LEU A 397 2.36 10.92 5.21
C LEU A 397 3.57 10.33 4.48
N VAL A 398 4.36 11.17 3.81
CA VAL A 398 5.57 10.71 3.12
C VAL A 398 6.63 10.22 4.10
N ARG A 399 6.83 10.91 5.24
CA ARG A 399 7.81 10.48 6.25
C ARG A 399 7.45 9.13 6.84
N LEU A 400 6.18 8.88 7.12
CA LEU A 400 5.70 7.57 7.59
C LEU A 400 5.96 6.45 6.57
N SER A 401 5.77 6.75 5.29
CA SER A 401 6.10 5.82 4.20
C SER A 401 7.60 5.51 4.18
N LEU A 402 8.46 6.53 4.22
CA LEU A 402 9.92 6.38 4.21
C LEU A 402 10.40 5.51 5.39
N ILE A 403 9.92 5.78 6.60
CA ILE A 403 10.26 4.97 7.79
C ILE A 403 9.95 3.49 7.56
N SER A 404 8.78 3.17 6.99
CA SER A 404 8.40 1.80 6.69
C SER A 404 9.30 1.16 5.63
N TYR A 405 9.63 1.88 4.55
CA TYR A 405 10.50 1.36 3.49
C TYR A 405 11.93 1.15 3.96
N GLU A 406 12.50 2.10 4.69
CA GLU A 406 13.86 2.03 5.26
C GLU A 406 13.97 0.85 6.24
N ALA A 407 12.96 0.64 7.08
CA ALA A 407 12.91 -0.48 8.00
C ALA A 407 12.76 -1.82 7.26
N MET A 408 11.86 -1.92 6.27
CA MET A 408 11.68 -3.12 5.46
C MET A 408 12.92 -3.46 4.62
N ALA A 409 13.72 -2.47 4.22
CA ALA A 409 14.97 -2.67 3.49
C ALA A 409 15.96 -3.55 4.27
N GLN A 410 15.90 -3.57 5.60
CA GLN A 410 16.73 -4.43 6.43
C GLN A 410 16.49 -5.93 6.18
N LEU A 411 15.32 -6.29 5.63
CA LEU A 411 15.00 -7.67 5.27
C LEU A 411 15.49 -8.06 3.87
N LEU A 412 15.92 -7.09 3.03
CA LEU A 412 16.38 -7.32 1.65
C LEU A 412 17.45 -8.41 1.53
N PRO A 413 18.56 -8.35 2.31
CA PRO A 413 19.63 -9.36 2.17
C PRO A 413 19.10 -10.76 2.47
N MET A 414 18.28 -10.91 3.50
CA MET A 414 17.76 -12.22 3.89
C MET A 414 16.79 -12.79 2.85
N VAL A 415 15.93 -11.96 2.27
CA VAL A 415 14.91 -12.39 1.32
C VAL A 415 15.52 -12.58 -0.08
N LEU A 416 16.08 -11.54 -0.67
CA LEU A 416 16.59 -11.60 -2.05
C LEU A 416 17.83 -12.47 -2.15
N LEU A 417 18.88 -12.19 -1.35
CA LEU A 417 20.09 -13.00 -1.39
C LEU A 417 19.82 -14.43 -0.90
N GLY A 418 18.94 -14.59 0.10
CA GLY A 418 18.54 -15.91 0.58
C GLY A 418 17.94 -16.77 -0.52
N LEU A 419 17.11 -16.23 -1.39
CA LEU A 419 16.49 -16.95 -2.49
C LEU A 419 17.40 -17.10 -3.72
N MET A 420 18.18 -16.08 -4.05
CA MET A 420 19.04 -16.06 -5.23
C MET A 420 20.36 -16.79 -4.98
N TRP A 421 20.95 -16.68 -3.80
CA TRP A 421 22.26 -17.24 -3.50
C TRP A 421 22.19 -18.54 -2.71
N ARG A 422 22.32 -19.66 -3.40
CA ARG A 422 22.21 -21.02 -2.81
C ARG A 422 23.20 -21.30 -1.67
N ARG A 423 24.34 -20.60 -1.65
CA ARG A 423 25.39 -20.78 -0.64
C ARG A 423 25.15 -19.98 0.65
N LEU A 424 24.17 -19.08 0.66
CA LEU A 424 23.84 -18.32 1.86
C LEU A 424 23.21 -19.23 2.91
N THR A 425 23.85 -19.33 4.08
CA THR A 425 23.38 -20.10 5.23
C THR A 425 23.41 -19.23 6.48
N LEU A 426 22.57 -19.53 7.48
CA LEU A 426 22.49 -18.77 8.74
C LEU A 426 23.81 -18.71 9.52
N LEU A 427 24.69 -19.69 9.35
CA LEU A 427 25.94 -19.83 10.13
C LEU A 427 27.20 -19.69 9.28
N GLY A 428 27.10 -19.25 8.03
CA GLY A 428 28.27 -19.15 7.14
C GLY A 428 28.98 -20.50 6.86
N ARG A 429 28.56 -21.60 7.44
CA ARG A 429 29.16 -22.92 7.26
C ARG A 429 28.54 -23.63 6.07
N ARG A 430 29.40 -24.09 5.16
CA ARG A 430 29.07 -25.00 4.07
C ARG A 430 28.62 -26.35 4.65
N ARG A 431 27.30 -26.55 4.85
CA ARG A 431 26.77 -27.90 4.92
C ARG A 431 26.18 -28.24 3.55
N PRO A 432 26.60 -29.29 2.88
CA PRO A 432 25.94 -29.74 1.67
C PRO A 432 24.48 -30.12 2.02
N PRO A 433 23.52 -29.89 1.10
CA PRO A 433 22.16 -30.33 1.33
C PRO A 433 22.18 -31.86 1.55
N ARG A 434 21.63 -32.31 2.68
CA ARG A 434 21.40 -33.74 2.88
C ARG A 434 20.49 -34.18 1.74
N PRO A 435 20.87 -35.25 0.98
CA PRO A 435 19.98 -35.79 -0.04
C PRO A 435 18.70 -36.24 0.68
N CYS A 436 17.56 -35.76 0.16
CA CYS A 436 16.26 -36.22 0.60
C CYS A 436 16.22 -37.75 0.31
N ARG A 437 16.39 -38.59 1.32
CA ARG A 437 16.14 -40.04 1.19
C ARG A 437 14.63 -40.19 0.97
N SER A 438 14.22 -40.16 -0.28
CA SER A 438 12.95 -40.72 -0.67
C SER A 438 12.98 -42.18 -0.30
N ARG A 439 12.27 -42.60 0.76
CA ARG A 439 11.91 -43.99 0.99
C ARG A 439 10.96 -44.41 -0.13
N TRP A 440 11.54 -44.74 -1.28
CA TRP A 440 10.85 -45.48 -2.29
C TRP A 440 10.77 -46.91 -1.77
N ARG A 441 9.62 -47.33 -1.21
CA ARG A 441 9.31 -48.75 -1.02
C ARG A 441 8.73 -49.24 -2.34
N PRO A 442 9.36 -50.25 -3.01
CA PRO A 442 8.73 -50.86 -4.16
C PRO A 442 7.48 -51.63 -3.70
N ALA A 443 6.37 -51.40 -4.40
CA ALA A 443 5.14 -52.14 -4.20
C ALA A 443 5.40 -53.65 -4.42
N ARG A 444 5.08 -54.49 -3.41
CA ARG A 444 5.05 -55.94 -3.58
C ARG A 444 4.00 -56.28 -4.62
N ARG A 445 4.40 -57.00 -5.67
CA ARG A 445 3.47 -57.64 -6.61
C ARG A 445 2.67 -58.68 -5.86
N PRO A 446 1.35 -58.80 -6.03
CA PRO A 446 0.59 -59.96 -5.58
C PRO A 446 0.93 -61.14 -6.48
N SER A 447 1.13 -62.28 -5.84
CA SER A 447 1.23 -63.61 -6.42
C SER A 447 -0.12 -64.09 -6.94
#